data_9e65b929d2244ba5fffa8fe85a143f5c
#
_entry.id   9e65b929d2244ba5fffa8fe85a143f5c
#
_cell.length_a   1.000
_cell.length_b   1.000
_cell.length_c   1.000
_cell.angle_alpha   90.00
_cell.angle_beta   90.00
_cell.angle_gamma   90.00
#
_symmetry.space_group_name_H-M   'P 1'
#
loop_
_entity.id
_entity.type
_entity.pdbx_description
1 polymer ?
#
loop_
_entity_poly.entity_id
_entity_poly.type
_entity_poly.pdbx_seq_one_letter_code
_entity_poly.pdbx_strand_id
1 'polypeptide(L)'
;GGTGETWETAATVPGQKTAIALAYSPSDSLNPFQVTTEYNYYLIPLVYEGLFRINDQFQAENLLCESYSNEGNQWEFQIKQGVLFHDGQELTARDVVYSIQQAQSSTCFAVRSQNIASCTASGRYTLRIRLNSADSRLPLLLTMPIVQRNTGAEDHPPGTGRYVVEDVDGTVTLRANESWHGGRVPITEIRLSALYQD
;
A
#
# COMPACT_ATOMS: atom_id res chain seq x y z
N GLY A 1 -27.60 15.72 0.59
CA GLY A 1 -28.01 14.38 0.26
C GLY A 1 -26.92 13.73 -0.54
N GLY A 2 -26.00 13.01 0.13
CA GLY A 2 -24.98 12.21 -0.54
C GLY A 2 -25.65 10.97 -1.10
N THR A 3 -25.70 10.87 -2.40
CA THR A 3 -25.99 9.60 -3.05
C THR A 3 -24.74 8.73 -2.86
N GLY A 4 -24.75 7.91 -1.82
CA GLY A 4 -23.81 6.81 -1.76
C GLY A 4 -24.10 5.90 -2.94
N GLU A 5 -23.29 6.01 -3.97
CA GLU A 5 -23.28 5.01 -5.02
C GLU A 5 -22.84 3.70 -4.38
N THR A 6 -23.80 2.84 -4.21
CA THR A 6 -23.56 1.51 -3.68
C THR A 6 -22.83 0.70 -4.74
N TRP A 7 -21.56 0.47 -4.53
CA TRP A 7 -20.72 -0.43 -5.30
C TRP A 7 -21.21 -1.90 -5.26
N GLU A 8 -22.30 -2.13 -4.53
CA GLU A 8 -22.83 -3.45 -4.19
C GLU A 8 -23.67 -4.11 -5.29
N THR A 9 -23.95 -3.42 -6.39
CA THR A 9 -24.92 -3.92 -7.37
C THR A 9 -24.34 -4.53 -8.64
N ALA A 10 -23.03 -4.61 -8.78
CA ALA A 10 -22.46 -5.40 -9.86
C ALA A 10 -22.51 -6.89 -9.48
N ALA A 11 -23.62 -7.55 -9.79
CA ALA A 11 -23.70 -8.98 -9.71
C ALA A 11 -22.64 -9.57 -10.64
N THR A 12 -21.50 -10.03 -10.06
CA THR A 12 -20.45 -10.67 -10.83
C THR A 12 -20.89 -12.07 -11.20
N VAL A 13 -21.24 -12.28 -12.43
CA VAL A 13 -21.32 -13.63 -12.99
C VAL A 13 -19.89 -14.17 -13.07
N PRO A 14 -19.60 -15.38 -12.54
CA PRO A 14 -18.27 -15.97 -12.64
C PRO A 14 -17.75 -15.94 -14.09
N GLY A 15 -16.54 -15.37 -14.27
CA GLY A 15 -15.90 -15.26 -15.58
C GLY A 15 -16.23 -13.99 -16.37
N GLN A 16 -17.13 -13.14 -15.89
CA GLN A 16 -17.38 -11.83 -16.50
C GLN A 16 -16.43 -10.77 -15.96
N LYS A 17 -15.88 -9.97 -16.90
CA LYS A 17 -15.05 -8.81 -16.59
C LYS A 17 -15.93 -7.69 -16.09
N THR A 18 -15.69 -7.23 -14.85
CA THR A 18 -16.34 -6.06 -14.27
C THR A 18 -15.37 -4.89 -14.30
N ALA A 19 -15.77 -3.78 -14.93
CA ALA A 19 -14.94 -2.60 -15.08
C ALA A 19 -15.64 -1.37 -14.50
N ILE A 20 -14.86 -0.50 -13.85
CA ILE A 20 -15.27 0.83 -13.43
C ILE A 20 -14.23 1.84 -13.92
N ALA A 21 -14.57 3.13 -13.87
CA ALA A 21 -13.65 4.20 -14.21
C ALA A 21 -13.43 5.13 -13.01
N LEU A 22 -12.18 5.49 -12.75
CA LEU A 22 -11.79 6.47 -11.74
C LEU A 22 -10.92 7.54 -12.37
N ALA A 23 -11.02 8.74 -11.83
CA ALA A 23 -10.21 9.87 -12.28
C ALA A 23 -8.77 9.78 -11.73
N TYR A 24 -7.79 10.22 -12.53
CA TYR A 24 -6.41 10.35 -12.08
C TYR A 24 -5.74 11.54 -12.77
N SER A 25 -4.66 12.02 -12.20
CA SER A 25 -3.81 13.06 -12.80
C SER A 25 -2.64 12.41 -13.54
N PRO A 26 -2.57 12.48 -14.88
CA PRO A 26 -1.47 11.86 -15.63
C PRO A 26 -0.15 12.60 -15.48
N SER A 27 -0.18 13.87 -15.04
CA SER A 27 1.03 14.65 -14.77
C SER A 27 1.65 14.39 -13.41
N ASP A 28 0.92 13.68 -12.53
CA ASP A 28 1.40 13.25 -11.23
C ASP A 28 1.88 11.80 -11.31
N SER A 29 2.52 11.33 -10.24
CA SER A 29 3.02 9.97 -10.12
C SER A 29 1.98 9.03 -9.53
N LEU A 30 2.06 7.74 -9.85
CA LEU A 30 1.44 6.64 -9.12
C LEU A 30 2.45 5.92 -8.20
N ASN A 31 3.68 6.44 -8.10
CA ASN A 31 4.64 5.99 -7.10
C ASN A 31 4.21 6.51 -5.72
N PRO A 32 4.02 5.63 -4.71
CA PRO A 32 3.46 6.02 -3.42
C PRO A 32 4.32 7.00 -2.64
N PHE A 33 5.62 7.12 -2.96
CA PHE A 33 6.53 8.06 -2.30
C PHE A 33 6.65 9.40 -3.04
N GLN A 34 6.06 9.53 -4.22
CA GLN A 34 6.19 10.69 -5.09
C GLN A 34 4.87 11.38 -5.42
N VAL A 35 3.75 10.73 -5.11
CA VAL A 35 2.41 11.26 -5.40
C VAL A 35 2.19 12.61 -4.70
N THR A 36 1.59 13.56 -5.43
CA THR A 36 1.35 14.92 -4.93
C THR A 36 -0.11 15.36 -4.99
N THR A 37 -0.91 14.77 -5.88
CA THR A 37 -2.33 15.14 -6.03
C THR A 37 -3.23 14.25 -5.19
N GLU A 38 -4.37 14.78 -4.76
CA GLU A 38 -5.40 14.00 -4.06
C GLU A 38 -5.95 12.88 -4.95
N TYR A 39 -6.13 13.14 -6.25
CA TYR A 39 -6.64 12.13 -7.19
C TYR A 39 -5.79 10.86 -7.17
N ASN A 40 -4.49 11.00 -7.35
CA ASN A 40 -3.60 9.86 -7.37
C ASN A 40 -3.37 9.30 -5.96
N TYR A 41 -3.38 10.16 -4.94
CA TYR A 41 -3.25 9.72 -3.55
C TYR A 41 -4.35 8.71 -3.15
N TYR A 42 -5.60 8.93 -3.57
CA TYR A 42 -6.70 8.00 -3.29
C TYR A 42 -6.59 6.68 -4.05
N LEU A 43 -5.79 6.63 -5.11
CA LEU A 43 -5.54 5.39 -5.85
C LEU A 43 -4.47 4.51 -5.21
N ILE A 44 -3.57 5.10 -4.41
CA ILE A 44 -2.44 4.39 -3.81
C ILE A 44 -2.88 3.18 -2.98
N PRO A 45 -3.88 3.26 -2.10
CA PRO A 45 -4.30 2.10 -1.30
C PRO A 45 -4.88 0.93 -2.11
N LEU A 46 -5.25 1.16 -3.36
CA LEU A 46 -5.71 0.10 -4.25
C LEU A 46 -4.55 -0.79 -4.73
N VAL A 47 -3.35 -0.24 -4.75
CA VAL A 47 -2.15 -0.89 -5.31
C VAL A 47 -1.16 -1.27 -4.22
N TYR A 48 -1.06 -0.46 -3.16
CA TYR A 48 -0.05 -0.60 -2.10
C TYR A 48 -0.70 -0.72 -0.73
N GLU A 49 -0.13 -1.58 0.09
CA GLU A 49 -0.59 -1.85 1.44
C GLU A 49 0.51 -1.53 2.45
N GLY A 50 0.12 -1.17 3.67
CA GLY A 50 1.04 -0.99 4.79
C GLY A 50 1.04 -2.21 5.73
N LEU A 51 1.84 -2.14 6.79
CA LEU A 51 1.80 -3.14 7.87
C LEU A 51 0.43 -3.16 8.55
N PHE A 52 -0.16 -1.98 8.69
CA PHE A 52 -1.47 -1.77 9.30
C PHE A 52 -2.35 -0.93 8.39
N ARG A 53 -3.64 -1.01 8.61
CA ARG A 53 -4.63 -0.08 8.08
C ARG A 53 -5.42 0.53 9.23
N ILE A 54 -6.00 1.71 9.00
CA ILE A 54 -6.87 2.36 9.98
C ILE A 54 -8.31 2.01 9.63
N ASN A 55 -9.06 1.46 10.60
CA ASN A 55 -10.46 1.11 10.42
C ASN A 55 -11.38 2.32 10.65
N ASP A 56 -12.70 2.12 10.50
CA ASP A 56 -13.71 3.16 10.66
C ASP A 56 -13.79 3.74 12.07
N GLN A 57 -13.20 3.07 13.06
CA GLN A 57 -13.12 3.50 14.45
C GLN A 57 -11.77 4.15 14.78
N PHE A 58 -10.97 4.45 13.77
CA PHE A 58 -9.62 5.03 13.89
C PHE A 58 -8.64 4.16 14.68
N GLN A 59 -8.82 2.85 14.61
CA GLN A 59 -7.93 1.86 15.22
C GLN A 59 -7.06 1.21 14.16
N ALA A 60 -5.83 0.86 14.54
CA ALA A 60 -4.95 0.11 13.66
C ALA A 60 -5.36 -1.36 13.61
N GLU A 61 -5.52 -1.88 12.40
CA GLU A 61 -5.73 -3.30 12.14
C GLU A 61 -4.52 -3.89 11.43
N ASN A 62 -4.18 -5.13 11.76
CA ASN A 62 -3.13 -5.87 11.06
C ASN A 62 -3.50 -6.01 9.57
N LEU A 63 -2.57 -5.70 8.69
CA LEU A 63 -2.73 -5.90 7.25
C LEU A 63 -1.61 -6.81 6.73
N LEU A 64 -0.39 -6.32 6.58
CA LEU A 64 0.77 -7.17 6.25
C LEU A 64 1.50 -7.67 7.50
N CYS A 65 1.16 -7.14 8.66
CA CYS A 65 1.65 -7.60 9.95
C CYS A 65 0.78 -8.77 10.44
N GLU A 66 1.39 -9.85 10.90
CA GLU A 66 0.71 -10.99 11.54
C GLU A 66 0.49 -10.73 13.02
N SER A 67 1.53 -10.30 13.70
CA SER A 67 1.52 -10.03 15.15
C SER A 67 2.67 -9.10 15.50
N TYR A 68 2.58 -8.48 16.66
CA TYR A 68 3.65 -7.62 17.15
C TYR A 68 3.68 -7.59 18.67
N SER A 69 4.83 -7.18 19.20
CA SER A 69 5.03 -6.91 20.62
C SER A 69 5.94 -5.70 20.77
N ASN A 70 5.88 -5.04 21.94
CA ASN A 70 6.80 -3.97 22.24
C ASN A 70 7.21 -3.97 23.71
N GLU A 71 8.39 -3.42 23.97
CA GLU A 71 8.92 -3.17 25.29
C GLU A 71 9.55 -1.75 25.25
N GLY A 72 8.82 -0.78 25.82
CA GLY A 72 9.24 0.61 25.77
C GLY A 72 9.31 1.14 24.32
N ASN A 73 10.51 1.56 23.91
CA ASN A 73 10.76 2.09 22.57
C ASN A 73 11.19 1.03 21.56
N GLN A 74 11.20 -0.27 21.94
CA GLN A 74 11.58 -1.37 21.06
C GLN A 74 10.37 -2.18 20.67
N TRP A 75 10.20 -2.39 19.37
CA TRP A 75 9.09 -3.09 18.76
C TRP A 75 9.58 -4.23 17.90
N GLU A 76 8.84 -5.34 17.92
CA GLU A 76 9.07 -6.47 17.03
C GLU A 76 7.78 -6.81 16.30
N PHE A 77 7.84 -6.93 14.99
CA PHE A 77 6.70 -7.24 14.12
C PHE A 77 6.96 -8.53 13.37
N GLN A 78 5.98 -9.42 13.35
CA GLN A 78 5.98 -10.60 12.51
C GLN A 78 5.21 -10.29 11.24
N ILE A 79 5.85 -10.49 10.10
CA ILE A 79 5.27 -10.24 8.78
C ILE A 79 4.52 -11.47 8.32
N LYS A 80 3.35 -11.31 7.71
CA LYS A 80 2.61 -12.41 7.11
C LYS A 80 3.46 -13.13 6.07
N GLN A 81 3.45 -14.45 6.12
CA GLN A 81 4.15 -15.28 5.14
C GLN A 81 3.27 -15.54 3.92
N GLY A 82 3.90 -15.71 2.76
CA GLY A 82 3.21 -16.08 1.54
C GLY A 82 2.51 -14.93 0.83
N VAL A 83 2.70 -13.69 1.26
CA VAL A 83 2.19 -12.51 0.55
C VAL A 83 3.10 -12.23 -0.64
N LEU A 84 2.50 -12.10 -1.83
CA LEU A 84 3.26 -11.85 -3.06
C LEU A 84 3.13 -10.41 -3.50
N PHE A 85 4.26 -9.84 -3.94
CA PHE A 85 4.24 -8.63 -4.76
C PHE A 85 3.64 -8.92 -6.14
N HIS A 86 3.27 -7.86 -6.86
CA HIS A 86 2.66 -7.96 -8.17
C HIS A 86 3.54 -8.68 -9.22
N ASP A 87 4.85 -8.74 -9.00
CA ASP A 87 5.79 -9.45 -9.86
C ASP A 87 6.03 -10.92 -9.45
N GLY A 88 5.31 -11.41 -8.44
CA GLY A 88 5.39 -12.79 -7.97
C GLY A 88 6.43 -13.06 -6.89
N GLN A 89 7.26 -12.07 -6.53
CA GLN A 89 8.23 -12.22 -5.45
C GLN A 89 7.53 -12.14 -4.09
N GLU A 90 7.99 -12.92 -3.12
CA GLU A 90 7.41 -12.92 -1.77
C GLU A 90 7.85 -11.69 -0.98
N LEU A 91 6.88 -11.10 -0.26
CA LEU A 91 7.14 -10.06 0.73
C LEU A 91 7.96 -10.62 1.90
N THR A 92 9.02 -9.93 2.26
CA THR A 92 9.85 -10.24 3.43
C THR A 92 10.11 -9.00 4.27
N ALA A 93 10.68 -9.18 5.45
CA ALA A 93 11.02 -8.07 6.34
C ALA A 93 11.99 -7.06 5.69
N ARG A 94 12.84 -7.50 4.77
CA ARG A 94 13.75 -6.59 4.05
C ARG A 94 13.03 -5.58 3.17
N ASP A 95 11.91 -5.98 2.58
CA ASP A 95 11.09 -5.08 1.78
C ASP A 95 10.47 -4.00 2.67
N VAL A 96 10.06 -4.37 3.88
CA VAL A 96 9.51 -3.43 4.86
C VAL A 96 10.58 -2.44 5.33
N VAL A 97 11.79 -2.92 5.64
CA VAL A 97 12.91 -2.04 6.00
C VAL A 97 13.20 -1.04 4.89
N TYR A 98 13.31 -1.51 3.66
CA TYR A 98 13.52 -0.66 2.49
C TYR A 98 12.43 0.41 2.37
N SER A 99 11.17 0.01 2.49
CA SER A 99 10.02 0.90 2.34
C SER A 99 9.96 1.98 3.43
N ILE A 100 10.28 1.61 4.68
CA ILE A 100 10.36 2.58 5.78
C ILE A 100 11.49 3.58 5.53
N GLN A 101 12.65 3.14 5.05
CA GLN A 101 13.75 4.03 4.69
C GLN A 101 13.37 4.98 3.55
N GLN A 102 12.65 4.50 2.54
CA GLN A 102 12.11 5.34 1.48
C GLN A 102 11.13 6.38 2.04
N ALA A 103 10.24 5.96 2.93
CA ALA A 103 9.29 6.86 3.59
C ALA A 103 10.00 7.97 4.37
N GLN A 104 11.06 7.64 5.09
CA GLN A 104 11.85 8.62 5.86
C GLN A 104 12.51 9.67 4.97
N SER A 105 12.82 9.33 3.73
CA SER A 105 13.42 10.23 2.74
C SER A 105 12.37 10.94 1.87
N SER A 106 11.09 10.59 2.01
CA SER A 106 10.02 11.13 1.17
C SER A 106 9.37 12.35 1.82
N THR A 107 8.89 13.29 0.99
CA THR A 107 8.12 14.44 1.45
C THR A 107 6.79 14.00 2.08
N CYS A 108 6.19 12.92 1.54
CA CYS A 108 4.88 12.44 1.98
C CYS A 108 4.90 11.87 3.41
N PHE A 109 5.99 11.20 3.81
CA PHE A 109 6.00 10.38 5.02
C PHE A 109 7.14 10.70 5.99
N ALA A 110 7.99 11.69 5.71
CA ALA A 110 9.12 12.02 6.57
C ALA A 110 8.68 12.36 8.00
N VAL A 111 7.64 13.16 8.14
CA VAL A 111 7.11 13.56 9.47
C VAL A 111 6.54 12.37 10.22
N ARG A 112 5.75 11.52 9.52
CA ARG A 112 5.12 10.34 10.14
C ARG A 112 6.16 9.34 10.65
N SER A 113 7.31 9.24 10.00
CA SER A 113 8.36 8.28 10.30
C SER A 113 9.53 8.85 11.12
N GLN A 114 9.46 10.12 11.53
CA GLN A 114 10.60 10.83 12.16
C GLN A 114 11.03 10.25 13.50
N ASN A 115 10.13 9.60 14.24
CA ASN A 115 10.46 8.99 15.53
C ASN A 115 11.14 7.62 15.40
N ILE A 116 11.23 7.07 14.21
CA ILE A 116 11.90 5.79 13.97
C ILE A 116 13.41 6.01 13.93
N ALA A 117 14.10 5.52 14.98
CA ALA A 117 15.54 5.63 15.09
C ALA A 117 16.27 4.55 14.28
N SER A 118 15.74 3.34 14.28
CA SER A 118 16.29 2.23 13.49
C SER A 118 15.21 1.24 13.11
N CYS A 119 15.42 0.59 11.96
CA CYS A 119 14.54 -0.43 11.45
C CYS A 119 15.42 -1.51 10.81
N THR A 120 15.30 -2.75 11.30
CA THR A 120 16.12 -3.86 10.85
C THR A 120 15.30 -5.13 10.66
N ALA A 121 15.72 -5.98 9.72
CA ALA A 121 15.20 -7.33 9.57
C ALA A 121 16.05 -8.28 10.42
N SER A 122 15.46 -8.89 11.44
CA SER A 122 16.14 -9.86 12.30
C SER A 122 15.90 -11.31 11.85
N GLY A 123 15.10 -11.50 10.84
CA GLY A 123 14.78 -12.76 10.19
C GLY A 123 14.02 -12.48 8.91
N ARG A 124 13.68 -13.53 8.16
CA ARG A 124 12.96 -13.37 6.88
C ARG A 124 11.61 -12.66 7.06
N TYR A 125 10.93 -12.93 8.17
CA TYR A 125 9.59 -12.40 8.46
C TYR A 125 9.54 -11.63 9.77
N THR A 126 10.67 -11.26 10.33
CA THR A 126 10.75 -10.53 11.59
C THR A 126 11.40 -9.17 11.40
N LEU A 127 10.68 -8.13 11.79
CA LEU A 127 11.09 -6.74 11.72
C LEU A 127 11.27 -6.19 13.14
N ARG A 128 12.36 -5.49 13.38
CA ARG A 128 12.59 -4.74 14.63
C ARG A 128 12.66 -3.25 14.36
N ILE A 129 11.91 -2.49 15.12
CA ILE A 129 11.92 -1.04 15.09
C ILE A 129 12.26 -0.51 16.47
N ARG A 130 13.23 0.40 16.54
CA ARG A 130 13.52 1.18 17.73
C ARG A 130 13.12 2.62 17.49
N LEU A 131 12.37 3.20 18.45
CA LEU A 131 11.94 4.60 18.41
C LEU A 131 12.93 5.48 19.18
N ASN A 132 12.99 6.75 18.82
CA ASN A 132 13.75 7.75 19.59
C ASN A 132 13.12 7.97 20.97
N SER A 133 11.80 7.98 21.03
CA SER A 133 11.03 8.04 22.27
C SER A 133 9.86 7.07 22.19
N ALA A 134 9.51 6.47 23.33
CA ALA A 134 8.42 5.49 23.36
C ALA A 134 7.11 6.13 22.90
N ASP A 135 6.40 5.45 22.00
CA ASP A 135 5.10 5.87 21.49
C ASP A 135 4.25 4.63 21.21
N SER A 136 3.21 4.44 22.01
CA SER A 136 2.30 3.30 21.88
C SER A 136 1.45 3.35 20.59
N ARG A 137 1.46 4.48 19.87
CA ARG A 137 0.68 4.68 18.64
C ARG A 137 1.42 4.24 17.39
N LEU A 138 2.58 3.61 17.51
CA LEU A 138 3.38 3.23 16.34
C LEU A 138 2.57 2.46 15.27
N PRO A 139 1.68 1.51 15.61
CA PRO A 139 0.86 0.85 14.58
C PRO A 139 0.02 1.81 13.73
N LEU A 140 -0.49 2.90 14.30
CA LEU A 140 -1.24 3.92 13.55
C LEU A 140 -0.35 4.68 12.55
N LEU A 141 0.94 4.74 12.81
CA LEU A 141 1.91 5.40 11.93
C LEU A 141 2.44 4.47 10.85
N LEU A 142 2.36 3.16 11.04
CA LEU A 142 2.85 2.15 10.11
C LEU A 142 1.77 1.74 9.09
N THR A 143 1.08 2.73 8.56
CA THR A 143 0.13 2.59 7.45
C THR A 143 0.76 2.99 6.11
N MET A 144 2.04 3.36 6.15
CA MET A 144 2.80 3.78 4.96
C MET A 144 2.93 2.64 3.96
N PRO A 145 2.92 2.94 2.66
CA PRO A 145 2.98 1.94 1.61
C PRO A 145 4.27 1.11 1.65
N ILE A 146 4.12 -0.18 1.41
CA ILE A 146 5.25 -1.09 1.27
C ILE A 146 5.39 -1.46 -0.20
N VAL A 147 6.59 -1.29 -0.73
CA VAL A 147 6.97 -1.66 -2.09
C VAL A 147 8.07 -2.72 -2.03
N GLN A 148 8.26 -3.42 -3.14
CA GLN A 148 9.39 -4.33 -3.25
C GLN A 148 10.70 -3.58 -3.10
N ARG A 149 11.66 -4.19 -2.40
CA ARG A 149 12.98 -3.57 -2.18
C ARG A 149 13.66 -3.22 -3.49
N ASN A 150 14.38 -2.10 -3.48
CA ASN A 150 15.15 -1.58 -4.59
C ASN A 150 14.31 -1.13 -5.81
N THR A 151 13.01 -0.90 -5.64
CA THR A 151 12.13 -0.47 -6.73
C THR A 151 11.56 0.95 -6.55
N GLY A 152 11.98 1.66 -5.52
CA GLY A 152 11.38 2.94 -5.11
C GLY A 152 11.49 4.07 -6.14
N ALA A 153 12.37 3.95 -7.15
CA ALA A 153 12.49 4.93 -8.21
C ALA A 153 11.65 4.62 -9.46
N GLU A 154 10.98 3.47 -9.50
CA GLU A 154 10.10 3.11 -10.63
C GLU A 154 8.83 3.95 -10.63
N ASP A 155 8.22 4.15 -11.79
CA ASP A 155 6.98 4.93 -11.92
C ASP A 155 5.83 4.33 -11.10
N HIS A 156 5.75 3.01 -11.05
CA HIS A 156 4.81 2.25 -10.22
C HIS A 156 5.49 0.97 -9.74
N PRO A 157 6.24 1.05 -8.64
CA PRO A 157 6.94 -0.12 -8.11
C PRO A 157 5.96 -1.24 -7.74
N PRO A 158 6.39 -2.52 -7.74
CA PRO A 158 5.52 -3.62 -7.31
C PRO A 158 5.04 -3.44 -5.87
N GLY A 159 3.74 -3.54 -5.67
CA GLY A 159 3.08 -3.57 -4.37
C GLY A 159 2.41 -4.91 -4.11
N THR A 160 1.62 -4.99 -3.04
CA THR A 160 0.91 -6.19 -2.62
C THR A 160 -0.61 -6.05 -2.70
N GLY A 161 -1.11 -4.91 -3.14
CA GLY A 161 -2.53 -4.57 -3.08
C GLY A 161 -3.40 -5.33 -4.07
N ARG A 162 -4.70 -5.02 -4.01
CA ARG A 162 -5.73 -5.66 -4.83
C ARG A 162 -5.52 -5.47 -6.32
N TYR A 163 -4.84 -4.40 -6.72
CA TYR A 163 -4.70 -4.01 -8.13
C TYR A 163 -3.25 -3.84 -8.53
N VAL A 164 -3.00 -4.18 -9.78
CA VAL A 164 -1.70 -4.01 -10.45
C VAL A 164 -1.84 -2.87 -11.45
N VAL A 165 -0.89 -1.95 -11.48
CA VAL A 165 -0.85 -0.89 -12.49
C VAL A 165 -0.36 -1.47 -13.81
N GLU A 166 -1.14 -1.24 -14.87
CA GLU A 166 -0.75 -1.55 -16.25
C GLU A 166 -0.77 -0.26 -17.06
N ASP A 167 0.34 0.04 -17.72
CA ASP A 167 0.45 1.15 -18.66
C ASP A 167 0.73 0.57 -20.05
N VAL A 168 -0.27 0.70 -20.93
CA VAL A 168 -0.17 0.26 -22.31
C VAL A 168 -0.32 1.47 -23.22
N ASP A 169 0.80 1.91 -23.77
CA ASP A 169 0.86 3.08 -24.70
C ASP A 169 0.24 4.35 -24.10
N GLY A 170 0.50 4.60 -22.82
CA GLY A 170 0.00 5.75 -22.10
C GLY A 170 -1.41 5.62 -21.55
N THR A 171 -2.11 4.52 -21.83
CA THR A 171 -3.39 4.19 -21.21
C THR A 171 -3.14 3.41 -19.94
N VAL A 172 -3.48 4.01 -18.80
CA VAL A 172 -3.24 3.42 -17.48
C VAL A 172 -4.50 2.75 -16.98
N THR A 173 -4.34 1.51 -16.54
CA THR A 173 -5.43 0.67 -16.02
C THR A 173 -4.94 -0.03 -14.75
N LEU A 174 -5.83 -0.19 -13.79
CA LEU A 174 -5.59 -1.04 -12.64
C LEU A 174 -6.28 -2.37 -12.89
N ARG A 175 -5.49 -3.43 -12.98
CA ARG A 175 -5.98 -4.80 -13.18
C ARG A 175 -6.04 -5.53 -11.84
N ALA A 176 -7.10 -6.30 -11.61
CA ALA A 176 -7.23 -7.09 -10.40
C ALA A 176 -6.03 -8.03 -10.22
N ASN A 177 -5.49 -8.05 -9.01
CA ASN A 177 -4.43 -8.96 -8.61
C ASN A 177 -5.02 -10.32 -8.26
N GLU A 178 -4.85 -11.29 -9.13
CA GLU A 178 -5.39 -12.65 -8.94
C GLU A 178 -4.71 -13.40 -7.79
N SER A 179 -3.51 -12.97 -7.42
CA SER A 179 -2.71 -13.56 -6.32
C SER A 179 -2.80 -12.72 -5.03
N TRP A 180 -3.79 -11.83 -4.93
CA TRP A 180 -3.94 -11.02 -3.74
C TRP A 180 -4.18 -11.87 -2.49
N HIS A 181 -3.43 -11.63 -1.41
CA HIS A 181 -3.48 -12.41 -0.18
C HIS A 181 -4.84 -12.37 0.53
N GLY A 182 -5.65 -11.36 0.25
CA GLY A 182 -7.01 -11.23 0.79
C GLY A 182 -8.08 -12.00 0.04
N GLY A 183 -7.74 -12.69 -1.03
CA GLY A 183 -8.65 -13.51 -1.81
C GLY A 183 -9.08 -12.87 -3.13
N ARG A 184 -10.31 -13.14 -3.56
CA ARG A 184 -10.83 -12.68 -4.84
C ARG A 184 -11.15 -11.18 -4.83
N VAL A 185 -10.78 -10.52 -5.92
CA VAL A 185 -11.11 -9.11 -6.17
C VAL A 185 -12.28 -9.05 -7.16
N PRO A 186 -13.48 -8.62 -6.73
CA PRO A 186 -14.69 -8.68 -7.58
C PRO A 186 -14.67 -7.77 -8.80
N ILE A 187 -14.15 -6.54 -8.64
CA ILE A 187 -14.00 -5.60 -9.75
C ILE A 187 -12.69 -5.92 -10.45
N THR A 188 -12.75 -6.43 -11.68
CA THR A 188 -11.57 -6.98 -12.35
C THR A 188 -10.69 -5.91 -13.00
N GLU A 189 -11.25 -4.75 -13.29
CA GLU A 189 -10.52 -3.67 -13.97
C GLU A 189 -11.01 -2.30 -13.50
N ILE A 190 -10.07 -1.41 -13.24
CA ILE A 190 -10.32 0.01 -13.00
C ILE A 190 -9.60 0.80 -14.08
N ARG A 191 -10.36 1.45 -14.97
CA ARG A 191 -9.81 2.33 -16.00
C ARG A 191 -9.55 3.70 -15.40
N LEU A 192 -8.37 4.22 -15.62
CA LEU A 192 -8.01 5.54 -15.13
C LEU A 192 -8.28 6.58 -16.23
N SER A 193 -9.24 7.46 -15.93
CA SER A 193 -9.59 8.57 -16.81
C SER A 193 -8.74 9.77 -16.48
N ALA A 194 -8.00 10.26 -17.47
CA ALA A 194 -7.09 11.37 -17.28
C ALA A 194 -7.83 12.67 -17.00
N LEU A 195 -7.45 13.35 -15.93
CA LEU A 195 -7.84 14.73 -15.64
C LEU A 195 -6.67 15.64 -16.00
N TYR A 196 -6.91 16.55 -16.94
CA TYR A 196 -5.95 17.58 -17.28
C TYR A 196 -6.34 18.86 -16.55
N GLN A 197 -5.44 19.38 -15.75
CA GLN A 197 -5.61 20.69 -15.15
C GLN A 197 -5.03 21.74 -16.11
N ASP A 198 -5.83 22.74 -16.40
CA ASP A 198 -5.38 23.91 -17.16
C ASP A 198 -4.41 24.76 -16.32
#